data_cb5d8cf58da095859d8c56044caf880d
#
_entry.id   cb5d8cf58da095859d8c56044caf880d
#
_cell.length_a   1.000
_cell.length_b   1.000
_cell.length_c   1.000
_cell.angle_alpha   90.00
_cell.angle_beta   90.00
_cell.angle_gamma   90.00
#
_symmetry.space_group_name_H-M   'P 1'
#
loop_
_entity.id
_entity.type
_entity.pdbx_description
1 polymer ?
#
loop_
_entity_poly.entity_id
_entity_poly.type
_entity_poly.pdbx_seq_one_letter_code
_entity_poly.pdbx_strand_id
1 'polypeptide(L)'
;IAVLACIILGSGTATGIKLNSIYKDYIEVDNDKISQIEFDFYYGIAKTNSLNTTLYGSMTYGDYYSSYMGYKTSQSDKSQEYSTDYTWYDFFANTAVSTIKETKALLEDADANGFTYDNEDADYDEFIGKLKDAANEADTSYSDYLKQMFGKRATEKRVKEFLKDYLKSTAYQEKLT
;
A
#
# COMPACT_ATOMS: atom_id res chain seq x y z
N ILE A 1 6.09 21.77 -6.72
CA ILE A 1 5.47 20.90 -7.74
C ILE A 1 6.55 19.89 -8.11
N ALA A 2 6.57 18.75 -7.42
CA ALA A 2 7.46 17.65 -7.78
C ALA A 2 6.82 16.92 -8.96
N VAL A 3 7.44 17.01 -10.13
CA VAL A 3 7.05 16.23 -11.30
C VAL A 3 7.46 14.79 -11.05
N LEU A 4 6.48 13.93 -10.84
CA LEU A 4 6.67 12.50 -10.75
C LEU A 4 7.05 11.98 -12.15
N ALA A 5 8.33 11.77 -12.41
CA ALA A 5 8.77 11.07 -13.59
C ALA A 5 8.56 9.55 -13.35
N CYS A 6 7.32 9.08 -13.52
CA CYS A 6 7.06 7.65 -13.64
C CYS A 6 7.61 7.18 -14.99
N ILE A 7 8.83 6.70 -15.02
CA ILE A 7 9.34 5.96 -16.17
C ILE A 7 8.69 4.57 -16.10
N ILE A 8 7.55 4.42 -16.78
CA ILE A 8 6.98 3.11 -17.06
C ILE A 8 7.88 2.46 -18.10
N LEU A 9 8.82 1.64 -17.65
CA LEU A 9 9.61 0.80 -18.53
C LEU A 9 8.81 -0.43 -18.96
N GLY A 10 8.34 -0.41 -20.19
CA GLY A 10 8.14 -1.59 -20.99
C GLY A 10 6.76 -2.19 -21.06
N SER A 11 6.04 -1.84 -22.11
CA SER A 11 5.03 -2.70 -22.72
C SER A 11 5.70 -3.95 -23.28
N GLY A 12 5.74 -5.02 -22.51
CA GLY A 12 6.14 -6.36 -22.97
C GLY A 12 4.94 -7.27 -23.07
N THR A 13 4.74 -7.86 -24.21
CA THR A 13 3.71 -8.84 -24.58
C THR A 13 3.45 -9.89 -23.50
N ALA A 14 2.18 -10.13 -23.23
CA ALA A 14 1.68 -11.09 -22.26
C ALA A 14 2.03 -12.53 -22.64
N THR A 15 3.17 -13.02 -22.17
CA THR A 15 3.44 -14.46 -22.09
C THR A 15 4.44 -14.70 -20.96
N GLY A 16 3.94 -15.23 -19.85
CA GLY A 16 4.79 -15.81 -18.80
C GLY A 16 5.62 -14.82 -18.01
N ILE A 17 4.98 -13.97 -17.21
CA ILE A 17 5.71 -13.19 -16.21
C ILE A 17 6.31 -14.18 -15.20
N LYS A 18 7.61 -14.48 -15.35
CA LYS A 18 8.34 -15.31 -14.40
C LYS A 18 8.24 -14.68 -13.00
N LEU A 19 8.16 -15.51 -11.95
CA LEU A 19 8.12 -15.08 -10.55
C LEU A 19 9.15 -13.98 -10.21
N ASN A 20 10.32 -14.03 -10.85
CA ASN A 20 11.37 -13.01 -10.70
C ASN A 20 10.97 -11.59 -11.17
N SER A 21 9.93 -11.42 -11.98
CA SER A 21 9.59 -10.08 -12.49
C SER A 21 8.93 -9.19 -11.43
N ILE A 22 8.27 -9.77 -10.43
CA ILE A 22 7.63 -9.00 -9.35
C ILE A 22 8.62 -8.40 -8.35
N TYR A 23 9.85 -8.88 -8.33
CA TYR A 23 10.96 -8.36 -7.51
C TYR A 23 11.92 -7.47 -8.33
N LYS A 24 11.61 -7.19 -9.60
CA LYS A 24 12.37 -6.24 -10.40
C LYS A 24 11.94 -4.82 -10.05
N ASP A 25 12.86 -3.89 -10.30
CA ASP A 25 12.61 -2.47 -10.21
C ASP A 25 11.38 -2.10 -11.03
N TYR A 26 10.38 -1.56 -10.36
CA TYR A 26 9.11 -1.16 -10.95
C TYR A 26 9.00 0.35 -11.07
N ILE A 27 9.37 1.05 -10.00
CA ILE A 27 9.51 2.51 -9.96
C ILE A 27 10.78 2.86 -9.19
N GLU A 28 11.22 4.10 -9.31
CA GLU A 28 12.26 4.70 -8.49
C GLU A 28 11.63 5.80 -7.64
N VAL A 29 11.86 5.74 -6.33
CA VAL A 29 11.38 6.70 -5.35
C VAL A 29 12.61 7.30 -4.67
N ASP A 30 12.86 8.58 -4.92
CA ASP A 30 14.11 9.28 -4.62
C ASP A 30 15.32 8.60 -5.29
N ASN A 31 16.08 7.75 -4.64
CA ASN A 31 17.15 6.95 -5.25
C ASN A 31 16.93 5.45 -5.01
N ASP A 32 15.79 5.08 -4.40
CA ASP A 32 15.46 3.71 -4.08
C ASP A 32 14.68 3.04 -5.20
N LYS A 33 15.12 1.86 -5.55
CA LYS A 33 14.44 0.99 -6.52
C LYS A 33 13.38 0.17 -5.80
N ILE A 34 12.13 0.43 -6.15
CA ILE A 34 10.96 -0.20 -5.55
C ILE A 34 10.47 -1.31 -6.49
N SER A 35 10.36 -2.52 -5.96
CA SER A 35 9.83 -3.65 -6.71
C SER A 35 8.32 -3.56 -6.90
N GLN A 36 7.80 -4.30 -7.89
CA GLN A 36 6.35 -4.36 -8.13
C GLN A 36 5.58 -4.84 -6.88
N ILE A 37 6.07 -5.87 -6.20
CA ILE A 37 5.37 -6.42 -5.03
C ILE A 37 5.41 -5.47 -3.84
N GLU A 38 6.49 -4.74 -3.67
CA GLU A 38 6.62 -3.69 -2.66
C GLU A 38 5.65 -2.53 -2.94
N PHE A 39 5.63 -2.05 -4.18
CA PHE A 39 4.69 -1.01 -4.58
C PHE A 39 3.24 -1.45 -4.40
N ASP A 40 2.88 -2.66 -4.83
CA ASP A 40 1.53 -3.19 -4.69
C ASP A 40 1.11 -3.28 -3.20
N PHE A 41 2.04 -3.63 -2.29
CA PHE A 41 1.80 -3.62 -0.86
C PHE A 41 1.47 -2.20 -0.36
N TYR A 42 2.33 -1.23 -0.63
CA TYR A 42 2.11 0.16 -0.18
C TYR A 42 0.91 0.81 -0.86
N TYR A 43 0.60 0.44 -2.10
CA TYR A 43 -0.64 0.85 -2.76
C TYR A 43 -1.88 0.38 -1.99
N GLY A 44 -1.90 -0.88 -1.57
CA GLY A 44 -2.98 -1.44 -0.75
C GLY A 44 -3.13 -0.72 0.60
N ILE A 45 -2.02 -0.50 1.31
CA ILE A 45 -1.99 0.26 2.58
C ILE A 45 -2.52 1.68 2.36
N ALA A 46 -1.98 2.42 1.40
CA ALA A 46 -2.34 3.80 1.13
C ALA A 46 -3.83 3.94 0.75
N LYS A 47 -4.32 3.05 -0.10
CA LYS A 47 -5.73 3.02 -0.49
C LYS A 47 -6.63 2.74 0.69
N THR A 48 -6.33 1.73 1.50
CA THR A 48 -7.11 1.35 2.67
C THR A 48 -7.16 2.49 3.70
N ASN A 49 -6.01 3.07 4.01
CA ASN A 49 -5.95 4.21 4.93
C ASN A 49 -6.73 5.41 4.38
N SER A 50 -6.58 5.74 3.09
CA SER A 50 -7.32 6.84 2.47
C SER A 50 -8.83 6.63 2.52
N LEU A 51 -9.31 5.40 2.34
CA LEU A 51 -10.75 5.13 2.35
C LEU A 51 -11.32 5.08 3.77
N ASN A 52 -10.57 4.57 4.75
CA ASN A 52 -11.04 4.34 6.12
C ASN A 52 -10.81 5.52 7.07
N THR A 53 -10.03 6.52 6.66
CA THR A 53 -9.84 7.73 7.48
C THR A 53 -11.15 8.47 7.68
N THR A 54 -11.48 8.77 8.94
CA THR A 54 -12.68 9.51 9.29
C THR A 54 -12.59 10.96 8.79
N LEU A 55 -13.58 11.41 8.05
CA LEU A 55 -13.70 12.78 7.56
C LEU A 55 -14.45 13.64 8.57
N TYR A 56 -15.65 13.20 8.98
CA TYR A 56 -16.50 13.90 9.93
C TYR A 56 -17.51 12.95 10.59
N GLY A 57 -17.61 12.97 11.91
CA GLY A 57 -18.51 12.08 12.66
C GLY A 57 -18.18 10.61 12.40
N SER A 58 -19.13 9.88 11.82
CA SER A 58 -18.93 8.49 11.38
C SER A 58 -18.63 8.34 9.88
N MET A 59 -18.64 9.43 9.13
CA MET A 59 -18.36 9.41 7.68
C MET A 59 -16.86 9.27 7.44
N THR A 60 -16.49 8.31 6.61
CA THR A 60 -15.10 8.14 6.13
C THR A 60 -14.88 8.91 4.82
N TYR A 61 -13.61 9.08 4.42
CA TYR A 61 -13.32 9.57 3.07
C TYR A 61 -13.85 8.62 1.99
N GLY A 62 -13.87 7.30 2.24
CA GLY A 62 -14.47 6.32 1.33
C GLY A 62 -15.95 6.56 1.10
N ASP A 63 -16.70 6.88 2.16
CA ASP A 63 -18.12 7.27 2.04
C ASP A 63 -18.28 8.56 1.24
N TYR A 64 -17.43 9.55 1.49
CA TYR A 64 -17.42 10.81 0.76
C TYR A 64 -17.10 10.60 -0.73
N TYR A 65 -16.05 9.85 -1.04
CA TYR A 65 -15.65 9.55 -2.43
C TYR A 65 -16.75 8.80 -3.18
N SER A 66 -17.39 7.83 -2.52
CA SER A 66 -18.47 7.07 -3.14
C SER A 66 -19.74 7.91 -3.35
N SER A 67 -20.11 8.71 -2.37
CA SER A 67 -21.37 9.47 -2.39
C SER A 67 -21.31 10.74 -3.25
N TYR A 68 -20.15 11.42 -3.26
CA TYR A 68 -20.02 12.75 -3.86
C TYR A 68 -19.09 12.81 -5.08
N MET A 69 -18.16 11.86 -5.21
CA MET A 69 -17.21 11.83 -6.32
C MET A 69 -17.45 10.63 -7.26
N GLY A 70 -18.44 9.78 -6.97
CA GLY A 70 -18.81 8.66 -7.82
C GLY A 70 -17.82 7.49 -7.83
N TYR A 71 -16.90 7.43 -6.86
CA TYR A 71 -15.95 6.33 -6.72
C TYR A 71 -16.68 5.01 -6.41
N LYS A 72 -16.27 3.93 -7.05
CA LYS A 72 -16.86 2.59 -6.87
C LYS A 72 -15.79 1.58 -6.53
N THR A 73 -15.82 1.03 -5.33
CA THR A 73 -14.88 -0.01 -4.87
C THR A 73 -14.93 -1.30 -5.71
N SER A 74 -16.06 -1.56 -6.38
CA SER A 74 -16.25 -2.71 -7.25
C SER A 74 -15.62 -2.56 -8.65
N GLN A 75 -15.12 -1.39 -9.00
CA GLN A 75 -14.49 -1.10 -10.29
C GLN A 75 -12.98 -0.89 -10.13
N SER A 76 -12.25 -1.09 -11.24
CA SER A 76 -10.81 -0.81 -11.25
C SER A 76 -10.53 0.68 -11.05
N ASP A 77 -9.61 1.02 -10.15
CA ASP A 77 -9.19 2.41 -9.90
C ASP A 77 -8.66 3.09 -11.18
N LYS A 78 -8.04 2.32 -12.09
CA LYS A 78 -7.55 2.80 -13.39
C LYS A 78 -8.64 3.19 -14.37
N SER A 79 -9.87 2.68 -14.18
CA SER A 79 -11.00 2.95 -15.06
C SER A 79 -11.90 4.08 -14.56
N GLN A 80 -11.60 4.67 -13.42
CA GLN A 80 -12.39 5.70 -12.78
C GLN A 80 -11.61 7.01 -12.73
N GLU A 81 -12.22 8.06 -13.27
CA GLU A 81 -11.67 9.42 -13.26
C GLU A 81 -11.80 10.03 -11.86
N TYR A 82 -10.68 10.56 -11.33
CA TYR A 82 -10.67 11.39 -10.13
C TYR A 82 -10.85 12.87 -10.50
N SER A 83 -10.14 13.30 -11.53
CA SER A 83 -10.24 14.62 -12.16
C SER A 83 -9.73 14.53 -13.60
N THR A 84 -9.81 15.61 -14.39
CA THR A 84 -9.35 15.62 -15.79
C THR A 84 -7.94 15.04 -15.92
N ASP A 85 -7.79 14.01 -16.74
CA ASP A 85 -6.54 13.28 -17.01
C ASP A 85 -5.87 12.65 -15.76
N TYR A 86 -6.64 12.41 -14.67
CA TYR A 86 -6.14 11.87 -13.42
C TYR A 86 -7.13 10.85 -12.86
N THR A 87 -6.70 9.59 -12.71
CA THR A 87 -7.55 8.49 -12.25
C THR A 87 -7.46 8.29 -10.72
N TRP A 88 -8.38 7.53 -10.17
CA TRP A 88 -8.28 7.08 -8.77
C TRP A 88 -7.02 6.24 -8.52
N TYR A 89 -6.55 5.51 -9.56
CA TYR A 89 -5.27 4.82 -9.47
C TYR A 89 -4.11 5.81 -9.25
N ASP A 90 -4.09 6.90 -10.00
CA ASP A 90 -3.03 7.93 -9.87
C ASP A 90 -3.07 8.58 -8.49
N PHE A 91 -4.26 8.85 -7.95
CA PHE A 91 -4.43 9.38 -6.60
C PHE A 91 -3.85 8.43 -5.54
N PHE A 92 -4.26 7.15 -5.52
CA PHE A 92 -3.75 6.18 -4.55
C PHE A 92 -2.28 5.83 -4.79
N ALA A 93 -1.81 5.81 -6.04
CA ALA A 93 -0.41 5.58 -6.37
C ALA A 93 0.49 6.70 -5.84
N ASN A 94 0.08 7.95 -5.96
CA ASN A 94 0.82 9.07 -5.39
C ASN A 94 0.86 9.03 -3.86
N THR A 95 -0.26 8.64 -3.23
CA THR A 95 -0.30 8.41 -1.78
C THR A 95 0.64 7.28 -1.38
N ALA A 96 0.67 6.17 -2.13
CA ALA A 96 1.58 5.05 -1.88
C ALA A 96 3.06 5.47 -1.98
N VAL A 97 3.42 6.27 -2.99
CA VAL A 97 4.78 6.81 -3.12
C VAL A 97 5.16 7.67 -1.91
N SER A 98 4.23 8.51 -1.42
CA SER A 98 4.46 9.30 -0.21
C SER A 98 4.64 8.41 1.02
N THR A 99 3.83 7.36 1.17
CA THR A 99 3.97 6.38 2.26
C THR A 99 5.31 5.64 2.20
N ILE A 100 5.77 5.24 1.00
CA ILE A 100 7.09 4.61 0.83
C ILE A 100 8.21 5.56 1.30
N LYS A 101 8.18 6.82 0.87
CA LYS A 101 9.18 7.83 1.27
C LYS A 101 9.22 8.02 2.78
N GLU A 102 8.05 8.20 3.39
CA GLU A 102 7.92 8.38 4.82
C GLU A 102 8.42 7.15 5.59
N THR A 103 7.99 5.94 5.18
CA THR A 103 8.45 4.69 5.80
C THR A 103 9.97 4.56 5.76
N LYS A 104 10.59 4.77 4.59
CA LYS A 104 12.05 4.66 4.44
C LYS A 104 12.79 5.70 5.29
N ALA A 105 12.36 6.95 5.27
CA ALA A 105 12.97 8.00 6.08
C ALA A 105 12.85 7.72 7.59
N LEU A 106 11.70 7.22 8.04
CA LEU A 106 11.50 6.84 9.44
C LEU A 106 12.37 5.64 9.84
N LEU A 107 12.54 4.65 8.96
CA LEU A 107 13.42 3.50 9.22
C LEU A 107 14.89 3.93 9.33
N GLU A 108 15.36 4.79 8.42
CA GLU A 108 16.72 5.33 8.48
C GLU A 108 16.96 6.11 9.78
N ASP A 109 16.00 6.96 10.17
CA ASP A 109 16.11 7.73 11.41
C ASP A 109 16.00 6.82 12.65
N ALA A 110 15.14 5.82 12.64
CA ALA A 110 15.01 4.81 13.70
C ALA A 110 16.34 4.07 13.91
N ASP A 111 16.98 3.62 12.83
CA ASP A 111 18.26 2.92 12.88
C ASP A 111 19.39 3.84 13.37
N ALA A 112 19.44 5.09 12.90
CA ALA A 112 20.41 6.09 13.35
C ALA A 112 20.28 6.43 14.84
N ASN A 113 19.05 6.36 15.38
CA ASN A 113 18.77 6.61 16.80
C ASN A 113 18.76 5.34 17.67
N GLY A 114 19.12 4.17 17.11
CA GLY A 114 19.16 2.90 17.83
C GLY A 114 17.80 2.43 18.35
N PHE A 115 16.73 2.73 17.61
CA PHE A 115 15.39 2.29 17.97
C PHE A 115 15.26 0.77 17.85
N THR A 116 14.79 0.13 18.91
CA THR A 116 14.41 -1.28 18.94
C THR A 116 12.89 -1.41 18.91
N TYR A 117 12.39 -2.33 18.12
CA TYR A 117 10.95 -2.61 18.01
C TYR A 117 10.62 -3.93 18.73
N ASP A 118 10.43 -3.82 20.04
CA ASP A 118 10.30 -4.99 20.92
C ASP A 118 8.99 -5.77 20.67
N ASN A 119 7.95 -5.12 20.15
CA ASN A 119 6.64 -5.73 19.89
C ASN A 119 6.45 -6.22 18.44
N GLU A 120 7.48 -6.23 17.62
CA GLU A 120 7.39 -6.51 16.18
C GLU A 120 6.56 -7.76 15.85
N ASP A 121 6.84 -8.89 16.49
CA ASP A 121 6.13 -10.14 16.19
C ASP A 121 4.68 -10.10 16.70
N ALA A 122 4.41 -9.48 17.84
CA ALA A 122 3.05 -9.36 18.39
C ALA A 122 2.18 -8.47 17.49
N ASP A 123 2.68 -7.33 17.07
CA ASP A 123 1.95 -6.38 16.21
C ASP A 123 1.79 -6.94 14.79
N TYR A 124 2.79 -7.71 14.31
CA TYR A 124 2.66 -8.46 13.07
C TYR A 124 1.52 -9.50 13.14
N ASP A 125 1.49 -10.31 14.19
CA ASP A 125 0.47 -11.35 14.37
C ASP A 125 -0.92 -10.72 14.54
N GLU A 126 -1.03 -9.60 15.25
CA GLU A 126 -2.28 -8.84 15.38
C GLU A 126 -2.75 -8.31 14.02
N PHE A 127 -1.86 -7.73 13.22
CA PHE A 127 -2.21 -7.23 11.88
C PHE A 127 -2.69 -8.37 10.97
N ILE A 128 -1.99 -9.50 10.97
CA ILE A 128 -2.39 -10.69 10.21
C ILE A 128 -3.74 -11.24 10.71
N GLY A 129 -3.98 -11.21 12.01
CA GLY A 129 -5.27 -11.56 12.62
C GLY A 129 -6.39 -10.69 12.05
N LYS A 130 -6.24 -9.38 12.08
CA LYS A 130 -7.22 -8.43 11.52
C LYS A 130 -7.50 -8.67 10.03
N LEU A 131 -6.47 -9.01 9.23
CA LEU A 131 -6.69 -9.35 7.81
C LEU A 131 -7.48 -10.66 7.63
N LYS A 132 -7.27 -11.66 8.50
CA LYS A 132 -8.05 -12.90 8.47
C LYS A 132 -9.50 -12.67 8.87
N ASP A 133 -9.73 -11.85 9.88
CA ASP A 133 -11.09 -11.48 10.31
C ASP A 133 -11.83 -10.72 9.22
N ALA A 134 -11.17 -9.73 8.59
CA ALA A 134 -11.74 -9.00 7.46
C ALA A 134 -12.03 -9.90 6.24
N ALA A 135 -11.19 -10.91 5.98
CA ALA A 135 -11.46 -11.90 4.93
C ALA A 135 -12.73 -12.72 5.24
N ASN A 136 -12.89 -13.14 6.49
CA ASN A 136 -14.08 -13.87 6.95
C ASN A 136 -15.33 -12.99 6.84
N GLU A 137 -15.27 -11.73 7.26
CA GLU A 137 -16.36 -10.76 7.14
C GLU A 137 -16.76 -10.50 5.68
N ALA A 138 -15.78 -10.54 4.77
CA ALA A 138 -15.99 -10.37 3.34
C ALA A 138 -16.41 -11.69 2.62
N ASP A 139 -16.64 -12.77 3.36
CA ASP A 139 -16.96 -14.12 2.83
C ASP A 139 -15.97 -14.57 1.73
N THR A 140 -14.67 -14.34 1.96
CA THR A 140 -13.62 -14.71 1.02
C THR A 140 -12.48 -15.46 1.70
N SER A 141 -11.67 -16.19 0.92
CA SER A 141 -10.48 -16.82 1.49
C SER A 141 -9.43 -15.77 1.88
N TYR A 142 -8.69 -16.01 2.97
CA TYR A 142 -7.57 -15.13 3.35
C TYR A 142 -6.56 -14.91 2.23
N SER A 143 -6.26 -15.96 1.44
CA SER A 143 -5.37 -15.86 0.28
C SER A 143 -5.91 -14.91 -0.80
N ASP A 144 -7.21 -14.94 -1.06
CA ASP A 144 -7.81 -14.07 -2.07
C ASP A 144 -7.98 -12.64 -1.54
N TYR A 145 -8.26 -12.49 -0.24
CA TYR A 145 -8.26 -11.19 0.40
C TYR A 145 -6.90 -10.50 0.33
N LEU A 146 -5.80 -11.22 0.61
CA LEU A 146 -4.44 -10.68 0.43
C LEU A 146 -4.17 -10.22 -1.01
N LYS A 147 -4.66 -10.98 -2.01
CA LYS A 147 -4.51 -10.59 -3.42
C LYS A 147 -5.36 -9.37 -3.81
N GLN A 148 -6.52 -9.22 -3.20
CA GLN A 148 -7.35 -8.03 -3.39
C GLN A 148 -6.69 -6.80 -2.77
N MET A 149 -6.10 -6.95 -1.59
CA MET A 149 -5.45 -5.86 -0.86
C MET A 149 -4.10 -5.45 -1.48
N PHE A 150 -3.23 -6.42 -1.75
CA PHE A 150 -1.81 -6.20 -2.05
C PHE A 150 -1.40 -6.71 -3.44
N GLY A 151 -2.37 -6.87 -4.35
CA GLY A 151 -2.12 -7.28 -5.72
C GLY A 151 -2.11 -8.80 -5.93
N LYS A 152 -2.36 -9.22 -7.17
CA LYS A 152 -2.63 -10.61 -7.58
C LYS A 152 -1.57 -11.64 -7.17
N ARG A 153 -0.37 -11.19 -6.80
CA ARG A 153 0.75 -12.05 -6.43
C ARG A 153 1.11 -11.99 -4.94
N ALA A 154 0.32 -11.27 -4.16
CA ALA A 154 0.50 -11.19 -2.73
C ALA A 154 0.32 -12.57 -2.08
N THR A 155 1.20 -12.87 -1.15
CA THR A 155 1.09 -13.94 -0.16
C THR A 155 1.67 -13.40 1.13
N GLU A 156 1.26 -13.92 2.28
CA GLU A 156 1.79 -13.50 3.57
C GLU A 156 3.33 -13.49 3.56
N LYS A 157 3.95 -14.57 3.08
CA LYS A 157 5.41 -14.68 2.97
C LYS A 157 6.05 -13.55 2.14
N ARG A 158 5.40 -13.12 1.06
CA ARG A 158 5.97 -12.10 0.15
C ARG A 158 5.84 -10.69 0.65
N VAL A 159 4.80 -10.41 1.44
CA VAL A 159 4.56 -9.07 1.98
C VAL A 159 5.11 -8.90 3.39
N LYS A 160 5.60 -9.97 4.02
CA LYS A 160 6.01 -9.98 5.42
C LYS A 160 7.04 -8.90 5.75
N GLU A 161 8.10 -8.77 4.94
CA GLU A 161 9.16 -7.79 5.20
C GLU A 161 8.63 -6.37 5.10
N PHE A 162 7.88 -6.04 4.05
CA PHE A 162 7.28 -4.72 3.87
C PHE A 162 6.28 -4.38 4.99
N LEU A 163 5.53 -5.38 5.47
CA LEU A 163 4.64 -5.20 6.60
C LEU A 163 5.41 -4.91 7.89
N LYS A 164 6.50 -5.64 8.16
CA LYS A 164 7.35 -5.40 9.33
C LYS A 164 8.00 -4.03 9.28
N ASP A 165 8.50 -3.61 8.12
CA ASP A 165 9.06 -2.28 7.90
C ASP A 165 8.01 -1.18 8.15
N TYR A 166 6.80 -1.37 7.62
CA TYR A 166 5.69 -0.45 7.85
C TYR A 166 5.30 -0.35 9.33
N LEU A 167 5.19 -1.48 10.03
CA LEU A 167 4.87 -1.51 11.47
C LEU A 167 5.98 -0.87 12.30
N LYS A 168 7.27 -1.16 12.01
CA LYS A 168 8.42 -0.55 12.69
C LYS A 168 8.42 0.97 12.50
N SER A 169 8.20 1.45 11.27
CA SER A 169 8.16 2.88 10.99
C SER A 169 7.00 3.58 11.72
N THR A 170 5.83 2.93 11.77
CA THR A 170 4.67 3.44 12.51
C THR A 170 4.94 3.52 14.02
N ALA A 171 5.50 2.46 14.60
CA ALA A 171 5.87 2.44 16.02
C ALA A 171 6.93 3.49 16.36
N TYR A 172 7.88 3.73 15.46
CA TYR A 172 8.87 4.78 15.63
C TYR A 172 8.24 6.18 15.54
N GLN A 173 7.36 6.40 14.60
CA GLN A 173 6.63 7.67 14.46
C GLN A 173 5.81 7.99 15.72
N GLU A 174 5.13 6.99 16.30
CA GLU A 174 4.39 7.16 17.57
C GLU A 174 5.30 7.54 18.74
N LYS A 175 6.53 7.05 18.77
CA LYS A 175 7.51 7.45 19.79
C LYS A 175 7.97 8.90 19.66
N LEU A 176 7.93 9.48 18.46
CA LEU A 176 8.34 10.85 18.18
C LEU A 176 7.26 11.89 18.51
N THR A 177 6.00 11.48 18.63
CA THR A 177 4.81 12.35 18.89
C THR A 177 4.40 12.31 20.34
#